data_e0466cf4903546b0018eb316b9def94b
#
_entry.id   e0466cf4903546b0018eb316b9def94b
#
_cell.length_a   1.000
_cell.length_b   1.000
_cell.length_c   1.000
_cell.angle_alpha   90.00
_cell.angle_beta   90.00
_cell.angle_gamma   90.00
#
_symmetry.space_group_name_H-M   'P 1'
#
loop_
_entity.id
_entity.type
_entity.pdbx_description
1 polymer ?
#
loop_
_entity_poly.entity_id
_entity_poly.type
_entity_poly.pdbx_seq_one_letter_code
_entity_poly.pdbx_strand_id
1 'polypeptide(L)'
;APKTVAALADPVFDQGDERFKASANLRGNGRAVVAHTRTNSASLENDLIRSARDLGLGDIRGGFQRLPFTRKEAQTILSLAPADQRFGALDFAANQTTATSDELSQYRYVHFATHGLLNPRHPELSGIVLSLFNEQGAEQDGFLRASEVFNLNLPAELVVLSGCKTALGKDVRGEGLIGLTRGFMYAGAARVMVSLWEVNDHATSELMWRLYRGILGKRRLSP
;
A
#
# COMPACT_ATOMS: atom_id res chain seq x y z
N ALA A 1 13.37 22.03 3.33
CA ALA A 1 13.02 21.50 2.00
C ALA A 1 12.41 20.10 2.20
N PRO A 2 11.40 19.70 1.42
CA PRO A 2 10.81 18.39 1.56
C PRO A 2 11.83 17.29 1.19
N LYS A 3 11.73 16.14 1.88
CA LYS A 3 12.52 14.94 1.60
C LYS A 3 12.13 14.34 0.24
N THR A 4 12.92 13.39 -0.26
CA THR A 4 12.78 12.93 -1.64
C THR A 4 11.66 11.90 -1.81
N VAL A 5 11.73 10.73 -1.18
CA VAL A 5 10.82 9.63 -1.48
C VAL A 5 10.47 8.80 -0.25
N ALA A 6 9.19 8.48 -0.11
CA ALA A 6 8.67 7.47 0.81
C ALA A 6 8.10 6.29 0.01
N ALA A 7 8.32 5.06 0.48
CA ALA A 7 7.76 3.86 -0.14
C ALA A 7 7.19 2.92 0.93
N LEU A 8 5.94 2.50 0.73
CA LEU A 8 5.26 1.46 1.51
C LEU A 8 5.06 0.25 0.61
N ALA A 9 5.62 -0.92 0.97
CA ALA A 9 5.63 -2.08 0.08
C ALA A 9 5.68 -3.42 0.83
N ASP A 10 5.31 -4.48 0.12
CA ASP A 10 5.38 -5.88 0.57
C ASP A 10 4.73 -6.09 1.95
N PRO A 11 3.49 -5.60 2.17
CA PRO A 11 2.81 -5.78 3.44
C PRO A 11 2.49 -7.26 3.72
N VAL A 12 2.16 -7.56 4.99
CA VAL A 12 1.85 -8.92 5.45
C VAL A 12 0.34 -9.13 5.46
N PHE A 13 -0.14 -10.06 4.63
CA PHE A 13 -1.57 -10.31 4.42
C PHE A 13 -2.09 -11.58 5.08
N ASP A 14 -1.22 -12.50 5.48
CA ASP A 14 -1.57 -13.84 5.95
C ASP A 14 -0.81 -14.22 7.22
N GLN A 15 -1.46 -14.90 8.17
CA GLN A 15 -0.82 -15.39 9.40
C GLN A 15 0.21 -16.51 9.14
N GLY A 16 0.09 -17.20 8.00
CA GLY A 16 1.05 -18.23 7.57
C GLY A 16 2.34 -17.67 6.95
N ASP A 17 2.45 -16.35 6.84
CA ASP A 17 3.61 -15.71 6.21
C ASP A 17 4.91 -16.06 6.95
N GLU A 18 5.94 -16.43 6.19
CA GLU A 18 7.26 -16.85 6.70
C GLU A 18 7.95 -15.78 7.56
N ARG A 19 7.60 -14.51 7.38
CA ARG A 19 8.14 -13.37 8.12
C ARG A 19 7.81 -13.42 9.62
N PHE A 20 6.73 -14.08 10.02
CA PHE A 20 6.44 -14.33 11.44
C PHE A 20 7.48 -15.23 12.10
N LYS A 21 7.96 -16.26 11.39
CA LYS A 21 9.00 -17.18 11.89
C LYS A 21 10.33 -16.46 12.06
N ALA A 22 10.67 -15.57 11.13
CA ALA A 22 11.87 -14.76 11.20
C ALA A 22 11.86 -13.78 12.38
N SER A 23 10.73 -13.12 12.63
CA SER A 23 10.55 -12.21 13.78
C SER A 23 10.60 -12.93 15.12
N ALA A 24 10.03 -14.14 15.23
CA ALA A 24 10.08 -14.95 16.44
C ALA A 24 11.51 -15.40 16.79
N ASN A 25 12.31 -15.74 15.81
CA ASN A 25 13.72 -16.15 15.99
C ASN A 25 14.62 -14.99 16.45
N LEU A 26 14.30 -13.75 16.09
CA LEU A 26 15.05 -12.56 16.53
C LEU A 26 14.74 -12.16 17.98
N ARG A 27 13.58 -12.56 18.53
CA ARG A 27 13.13 -12.15 19.87
C ARG A 27 13.46 -13.12 21.00
N GLY A 28 14.06 -14.29 20.75
CA GLY A 28 14.44 -15.28 21.77
C GLY A 28 13.27 -15.61 22.71
N ASN A 29 12.86 -16.85 22.79
CA ASN A 29 11.91 -17.55 23.69
C ASN A 29 11.11 -16.71 24.74
N GLY A 30 10.42 -15.67 24.33
CA GLY A 30 9.43 -14.97 25.14
C GLY A 30 8.04 -15.49 24.78
N ARG A 31 7.40 -16.19 25.71
CA ARG A 31 6.05 -16.74 25.61
C ARG A 31 5.05 -15.59 25.37
N ALA A 32 4.60 -15.42 24.13
CA ALA A 32 3.61 -14.40 23.80
C ALA A 32 2.26 -14.74 24.45
N VAL A 33 1.83 -13.91 25.39
CA VAL A 33 0.45 -13.90 25.87
C VAL A 33 -0.38 -13.16 24.83
N VAL A 34 -1.19 -13.89 24.08
CA VAL A 34 -2.12 -13.33 23.10
C VAL A 34 -3.25 -12.64 23.88
N ALA A 35 -3.14 -11.36 24.09
CA ALA A 35 -4.25 -10.54 24.58
C ALA A 35 -5.16 -10.22 23.40
N HIS A 36 -6.32 -10.84 23.33
CA HIS A 36 -7.37 -10.54 22.37
C HIS A 36 -8.03 -9.20 22.76
N THR A 37 -7.51 -8.11 22.27
CA THR A 37 -8.22 -6.82 22.32
C THR A 37 -9.22 -6.80 21.17
N ARG A 38 -10.47 -7.19 21.47
CA ARG A 38 -11.62 -6.99 20.57
C ARG A 38 -11.97 -5.50 20.58
N THR A 39 -11.39 -4.72 19.69
CA THR A 39 -11.81 -3.34 19.45
C THR A 39 -12.25 -3.23 17.99
N ASN A 40 -13.55 -2.92 17.78
CA ASN A 40 -14.21 -2.45 16.54
C ASN A 40 -13.79 -3.07 15.17
N SER A 41 -13.03 -4.15 15.15
CA SER A 41 -12.54 -4.80 13.93
C SER A 41 -13.65 -5.40 13.06
N ALA A 42 -14.79 -5.77 13.64
CA ALA A 42 -15.86 -6.47 12.92
C ALA A 42 -16.52 -5.64 11.79
N SER A 43 -16.59 -4.30 11.90
CA SER A 43 -17.16 -3.47 10.83
C SER A 43 -16.13 -3.18 9.73
N LEU A 44 -14.87 -3.06 10.10
CA LEU A 44 -13.75 -2.71 9.21
C LEU A 44 -13.32 -3.91 8.34
N GLU A 45 -13.28 -5.10 8.95
CA GLU A 45 -13.10 -6.38 8.25
C GLU A 45 -14.21 -6.60 7.20
N ASN A 46 -15.44 -6.19 7.50
CA ASN A 46 -16.57 -6.30 6.59
C ASN A 46 -16.37 -5.50 5.28
N ASP A 47 -15.78 -4.31 5.30
CA ASP A 47 -15.61 -3.48 4.10
C ASP A 47 -14.57 -4.09 3.15
N LEU A 48 -13.44 -4.58 3.67
CA LEU A 48 -12.43 -5.25 2.89
C LEU A 48 -12.98 -6.54 2.24
N ILE A 49 -13.68 -7.35 3.03
CA ILE A 49 -14.32 -8.60 2.57
C ILE A 49 -15.40 -8.31 1.53
N ARG A 50 -16.24 -7.28 1.75
CA ARG A 50 -17.26 -6.87 0.79
C ARG A 50 -16.64 -6.39 -0.50
N SER A 51 -15.63 -5.51 -0.44
CA SER A 51 -14.92 -5.04 -1.62
C SER A 51 -14.32 -6.20 -2.42
N ALA A 52 -13.61 -7.10 -1.77
CA ALA A 52 -13.01 -8.27 -2.42
C ALA A 52 -14.05 -9.19 -3.06
N ARG A 53 -15.19 -9.41 -2.39
CA ARG A 53 -16.30 -10.21 -2.93
C ARG A 53 -16.91 -9.58 -4.17
N ASP A 54 -17.18 -8.26 -4.13
CA ASP A 54 -17.73 -7.52 -5.26
C ASP A 54 -16.81 -7.57 -6.48
N LEU A 55 -15.50 -7.63 -6.24
CA LEU A 55 -14.47 -7.75 -7.25
C LEU A 55 -14.26 -9.20 -7.74
N GLY A 56 -14.99 -10.17 -7.19
CA GLY A 56 -14.89 -11.59 -7.58
C GLY A 56 -13.59 -12.26 -7.11
N LEU A 57 -12.90 -11.68 -6.10
CA LEU A 57 -11.67 -12.26 -5.54
C LEU A 57 -11.94 -13.48 -4.62
N GLY A 58 -13.23 -13.86 -4.46
CA GLY A 58 -13.62 -14.98 -3.63
C GLY A 58 -13.53 -14.70 -2.12
N ASP A 59 -13.38 -15.77 -1.34
CA ASP A 59 -13.18 -15.66 0.12
C ASP A 59 -11.73 -15.32 0.40
N ILE A 60 -11.47 -14.05 0.74
CA ILE A 60 -10.13 -13.54 1.10
C ILE A 60 -9.67 -13.95 2.52
N ARG A 61 -10.45 -14.81 3.23
CA ARG A 61 -10.01 -15.37 4.52
C ARG A 61 -8.74 -16.20 4.41
N GLY A 62 -8.39 -16.65 3.18
CA GLY A 62 -7.09 -17.23 2.85
C GLY A 62 -5.98 -16.20 2.55
N GLY A 63 -6.27 -14.93 2.73
CA GLY A 63 -5.32 -13.83 2.52
C GLY A 63 -5.20 -13.36 1.07
N PHE A 64 -4.55 -12.22 0.91
CA PHE A 64 -4.10 -11.74 -0.40
C PHE A 64 -2.79 -12.41 -0.77
N GLN A 65 -2.61 -12.71 -2.06
CA GLN A 65 -1.34 -13.22 -2.53
C GLN A 65 -0.23 -12.17 -2.33
N ARG A 66 0.87 -12.56 -1.70
CA ARG A 66 2.06 -11.72 -1.59
C ARG A 66 2.58 -11.30 -2.97
N LEU A 67 3.04 -10.08 -3.09
CA LEU A 67 3.66 -9.51 -4.28
C LEU A 67 5.17 -9.33 -4.01
N PRO A 68 6.02 -10.37 -4.20
CA PRO A 68 7.40 -10.34 -3.72
C PRO A 68 8.28 -9.32 -4.45
N PHE A 69 7.94 -8.94 -5.68
CA PHE A 69 8.70 -7.94 -6.43
C PHE A 69 8.46 -6.51 -5.93
N THR A 70 7.37 -6.23 -5.19
CA THR A 70 7.13 -4.92 -4.59
C THR A 70 8.19 -4.52 -3.57
N ARG A 71 8.76 -5.50 -2.85
CA ARG A 71 9.92 -5.28 -1.98
C ARG A 71 11.13 -4.80 -2.77
N LYS A 72 11.47 -5.52 -3.84
CA LYS A 72 12.59 -5.17 -4.72
C LYS A 72 12.37 -3.79 -5.36
N GLU A 73 11.15 -3.52 -5.79
CA GLU A 73 10.73 -2.24 -6.33
C GLU A 73 11.00 -1.10 -5.35
N ALA A 74 10.45 -1.19 -4.13
CA ALA A 74 10.65 -0.18 -3.10
C ALA A 74 12.13 0.00 -2.74
N GLN A 75 12.89 -1.08 -2.52
CA GLN A 75 14.30 -1.01 -2.20
C GLN A 75 15.11 -0.32 -3.31
N THR A 76 14.81 -0.63 -4.56
CA THR A 76 15.48 -0.02 -5.72
C THR A 76 15.14 1.47 -5.82
N ILE A 77 13.87 1.85 -5.66
CA ILE A 77 13.44 3.26 -5.65
C ILE A 77 14.14 4.02 -4.52
N LEU A 78 14.11 3.49 -3.31
CA LEU A 78 14.74 4.10 -2.13
C LEU A 78 16.25 4.26 -2.31
N SER A 79 16.92 3.36 -3.02
CA SER A 79 18.37 3.44 -3.28
C SER A 79 18.77 4.62 -4.16
N LEU A 80 17.80 5.21 -4.90
CA LEU A 80 18.04 6.38 -5.75
C LEU A 80 18.10 7.69 -4.97
N ALA A 81 17.72 7.69 -3.69
CA ALA A 81 17.74 8.86 -2.82
C ALA A 81 18.75 8.69 -1.67
N PRO A 82 19.37 9.80 -1.18
CA PRO A 82 20.21 9.77 0.03
C PRO A 82 19.45 9.20 1.23
N ALA A 83 20.17 8.63 2.20
CA ALA A 83 19.57 7.94 3.34
C ALA A 83 18.69 8.83 4.22
N ASP A 84 19.07 10.10 4.39
CA ASP A 84 18.34 11.13 5.13
C ASP A 84 17.13 11.70 4.34
N GLN A 85 17.00 11.38 3.06
CA GLN A 85 15.99 11.87 2.14
C GLN A 85 14.97 10.80 1.72
N ARG A 86 15.00 9.63 2.35
CA ARG A 86 14.14 8.50 2.03
C ARG A 86 13.50 7.89 3.25
N PHE A 87 12.32 7.31 3.07
CA PHE A 87 11.60 6.55 4.09
C PHE A 87 11.06 5.25 3.47
N GLY A 88 11.30 4.13 4.11
CA GLY A 88 10.81 2.83 3.67
C GLY A 88 10.05 2.12 4.77
N ALA A 89 8.77 1.80 4.51
CA ALA A 89 7.95 0.95 5.35
C ALA A 89 7.68 -0.36 4.61
N LEU A 90 8.27 -1.44 5.07
CA LEU A 90 8.15 -2.78 4.51
C LEU A 90 7.56 -3.72 5.54
N ASP A 91 7.06 -4.87 5.09
CA ASP A 91 6.50 -5.90 5.97
C ASP A 91 5.39 -5.34 6.87
N PHE A 92 5.47 -5.62 8.16
CA PHE A 92 4.54 -5.15 9.19
C PHE A 92 4.48 -3.63 9.32
N ALA A 93 5.55 -2.92 8.95
CA ALA A 93 5.59 -1.46 8.97
C ALA A 93 4.81 -0.82 7.80
N ALA A 94 4.53 -1.57 6.73
CA ALA A 94 3.65 -1.14 5.65
C ALA A 94 2.17 -1.27 6.09
N ASN A 95 1.77 -0.55 7.13
CA ASN A 95 0.47 -0.61 7.78
C ASN A 95 -0.29 0.73 7.69
N GLN A 96 -1.56 0.72 8.09
CA GLN A 96 -2.43 1.90 8.03
C GLN A 96 -1.91 3.04 8.92
N THR A 97 -1.39 2.74 10.11
CA THR A 97 -0.81 3.75 11.01
C THR A 97 0.32 4.52 10.32
N THR A 98 1.22 3.80 9.63
CA THR A 98 2.29 4.44 8.86
C THR A 98 1.75 5.23 7.68
N ALA A 99 0.77 4.68 6.95
CA ALA A 99 0.19 5.33 5.77
C ALA A 99 -0.59 6.61 6.10
N THR A 100 -1.14 6.71 7.31
CA THR A 100 -1.90 7.87 7.80
C THR A 100 -1.08 8.82 8.67
N SER A 101 0.22 8.53 8.86
CA SER A 101 1.10 9.35 9.69
C SER A 101 1.52 10.64 8.97
N ASP A 102 1.78 11.69 9.74
CA ASP A 102 2.33 12.96 9.24
C ASP A 102 3.74 12.81 8.64
N GLU A 103 4.43 11.69 8.88
CA GLU A 103 5.75 11.43 8.30
C GLU A 103 5.70 11.51 6.77
N LEU A 104 4.65 10.98 6.12
CA LEU A 104 4.54 10.97 4.68
C LEU A 104 4.38 12.36 4.06
N SER A 105 3.89 13.33 4.82
CA SER A 105 3.74 14.72 4.39
C SER A 105 5.09 15.41 4.06
N GLN A 106 6.19 14.84 4.55
CA GLN A 106 7.53 15.38 4.36
C GLN A 106 8.14 15.02 3.00
N TYR A 107 7.50 14.12 2.22
CA TYR A 107 8.11 13.56 1.02
C TYR A 107 7.46 14.09 -0.27
N ARG A 108 8.32 14.38 -1.26
CA ARG A 108 7.90 14.82 -2.59
C ARG A 108 7.23 13.71 -3.38
N TYR A 109 7.72 12.48 -3.23
CA TYR A 109 7.21 11.30 -3.91
C TYR A 109 6.79 10.27 -2.89
N VAL A 110 5.54 9.79 -2.98
CA VAL A 110 5.01 8.73 -2.11
C VAL A 110 4.57 7.57 -2.97
N HIS A 111 5.10 6.39 -2.68
CA HIS A 111 4.93 5.20 -3.47
C HIS A 111 4.31 4.06 -2.65
N PHE A 112 3.15 3.60 -3.08
CA PHE A 112 2.46 2.45 -2.51
C PHE A 112 2.59 1.27 -3.48
N ALA A 113 3.42 0.28 -3.13
CA ALA A 113 3.60 -0.96 -3.88
C ALA A 113 2.89 -2.10 -3.16
N THR A 114 1.58 -2.19 -3.35
CA THR A 114 0.70 -3.15 -2.71
C THR A 114 -0.61 -3.31 -3.49
N HIS A 115 -1.49 -4.22 -3.04
CA HIS A 115 -2.81 -4.37 -3.65
C HIS A 115 -3.67 -3.13 -3.45
N GLY A 116 -4.26 -2.63 -4.53
CA GLY A 116 -5.35 -1.68 -4.51
C GLY A 116 -6.64 -2.36 -4.96
N LEU A 117 -7.71 -2.16 -4.24
CA LEU A 117 -9.05 -2.61 -4.60
C LEU A 117 -9.83 -1.43 -5.15
N LEU A 118 -10.23 -1.53 -6.42
CA LEU A 118 -11.02 -0.49 -7.09
C LEU A 118 -12.41 -1.07 -7.37
N ASN A 119 -13.38 -0.76 -6.50
CA ASN A 119 -14.73 -1.27 -6.59
C ASN A 119 -15.60 -0.36 -7.45
N PRO A 120 -16.03 -0.78 -8.67
CA PRO A 120 -16.84 0.05 -9.55
C PRO A 120 -18.32 0.10 -9.15
N ARG A 121 -18.79 -0.84 -8.32
CA ARG A 121 -20.16 -0.88 -7.83
C ARG A 121 -20.35 -0.08 -6.57
N HIS A 122 -19.32 -0.09 -5.72
CA HIS A 122 -19.28 0.55 -4.42
C HIS A 122 -17.96 1.33 -4.31
N PRO A 123 -17.86 2.54 -4.92
CA PRO A 123 -16.63 3.34 -4.91
C PRO A 123 -16.09 3.63 -3.52
N GLU A 124 -16.99 3.74 -2.53
CA GLU A 124 -16.65 3.91 -1.11
C GLU A 124 -15.89 2.72 -0.51
N LEU A 125 -16.00 1.54 -1.13
CA LEU A 125 -15.25 0.33 -0.77
C LEU A 125 -13.95 0.19 -1.55
N SER A 126 -13.55 1.20 -2.32
CA SER A 126 -12.22 1.25 -2.92
C SER A 126 -11.16 1.64 -1.88
N GLY A 127 -9.94 1.14 -2.04
CA GLY A 127 -8.87 1.43 -1.10
C GLY A 127 -7.58 0.68 -1.40
N ILE A 128 -6.62 0.81 -0.50
CA ILE A 128 -5.30 0.17 -0.56
C ILE A 128 -5.20 -0.86 0.57
N VAL A 129 -4.72 -2.06 0.25
CA VAL A 129 -4.53 -3.12 1.24
C VAL A 129 -3.11 -3.07 1.78
N LEU A 130 -2.97 -2.79 3.05
CA LEU A 130 -1.73 -2.74 3.81
C LEU A 130 -1.64 -3.97 4.74
N SER A 131 -0.65 -4.04 5.62
CA SER A 131 -0.48 -5.17 6.51
C SER A 131 -1.70 -5.41 7.39
N LEU A 132 -2.29 -6.60 7.26
CA LEU A 132 -3.46 -7.05 8.03
C LEU A 132 -3.08 -7.62 9.39
N PHE A 133 -1.79 -7.80 9.63
CA PHE A 133 -1.25 -8.34 10.88
C PHE A 133 -0.06 -7.51 11.35
N ASN A 134 0.08 -7.38 12.66
CA ASN A 134 1.28 -6.82 13.27
C ASN A 134 2.35 -7.91 13.48
N GLU A 135 3.53 -7.51 13.93
CA GLU A 135 4.67 -8.43 14.18
C GLU A 135 4.38 -9.49 15.25
N GLN A 136 3.37 -9.31 16.08
CA GLN A 136 2.94 -10.24 17.12
C GLN A 136 1.90 -11.25 16.59
N GLY A 137 1.49 -11.12 15.31
CA GLY A 137 0.46 -11.95 14.69
C GLY A 137 -0.97 -11.55 15.06
N ALA A 138 -1.16 -10.40 15.71
CA ALA A 138 -2.49 -9.87 15.95
C ALA A 138 -3.02 -9.17 14.70
N GLU A 139 -4.29 -9.39 14.40
CA GLU A 139 -5.00 -8.72 13.32
C GLU A 139 -5.07 -7.21 13.56
N GLN A 140 -4.97 -6.45 12.49
CA GLN A 140 -5.11 -4.99 12.49
C GLN A 140 -5.88 -4.54 11.25
N ASP A 141 -6.47 -3.33 11.31
CA ASP A 141 -7.04 -2.73 10.11
C ASP A 141 -5.91 -2.36 9.15
N GLY A 142 -5.87 -3.07 8.04
CA GLY A 142 -4.91 -2.82 6.96
C GLY A 142 -5.60 -2.33 5.69
N PHE A 143 -6.88 -1.95 5.74
CA PHE A 143 -7.58 -1.43 4.57
C PHE A 143 -7.73 0.09 4.63
N LEU A 144 -6.82 0.80 3.97
CA LEU A 144 -6.89 2.25 3.82
C LEU A 144 -7.94 2.59 2.75
N ARG A 145 -9.14 2.98 3.19
CA ARG A 145 -10.30 3.29 2.34
C ARG A 145 -10.12 4.59 1.60
N ALA A 146 -10.78 4.72 0.45
CA ALA A 146 -10.82 5.98 -0.29
C ALA A 146 -11.29 7.16 0.58
N SER A 147 -12.28 6.95 1.45
CA SER A 147 -12.77 7.98 2.39
C SER A 147 -11.73 8.42 3.41
N GLU A 148 -10.83 7.53 3.83
CA GLU A 148 -9.74 7.85 4.76
C GLU A 148 -8.61 8.59 4.05
N VAL A 149 -8.37 8.27 2.77
CA VAL A 149 -7.38 8.98 1.94
C VAL A 149 -7.72 10.47 1.83
N PHE A 150 -9.01 10.85 1.77
CA PHE A 150 -9.42 12.26 1.76
C PHE A 150 -8.99 13.04 3.00
N ASN A 151 -8.79 12.37 4.13
CA ASN A 151 -8.38 12.99 5.39
C ASN A 151 -6.87 13.04 5.60
N LEU A 152 -6.07 12.54 4.65
CA LEU A 152 -4.61 12.59 4.74
C LEU A 152 -4.11 14.02 4.49
N ASN A 153 -2.96 14.32 5.08
CA ASN A 153 -2.16 15.49 4.73
C ASN A 153 -0.96 15.01 3.89
N LEU A 154 -1.08 15.05 2.58
CA LEU A 154 -0.11 14.45 1.66
C LEU A 154 0.27 15.41 0.50
N PRO A 155 0.98 16.51 0.79
CA PRO A 155 1.36 17.53 -0.20
C PRO A 155 2.51 17.02 -1.11
N ALA A 156 2.33 15.83 -1.70
CA ALA A 156 3.31 15.19 -2.56
C ALA A 156 3.25 15.73 -4.01
N GLU A 157 4.39 15.79 -4.68
CA GLU A 157 4.43 16.10 -6.11
C GLU A 157 3.85 14.95 -6.96
N LEU A 158 4.03 13.72 -6.48
CA LEU A 158 3.49 12.51 -7.12
C LEU A 158 3.20 11.43 -6.07
N VAL A 159 2.00 10.87 -6.13
CA VAL A 159 1.63 9.62 -5.47
C VAL A 159 1.54 8.51 -6.51
N VAL A 160 2.17 7.38 -6.27
CA VAL A 160 2.14 6.20 -7.15
C VAL A 160 1.50 5.02 -6.46
N LEU A 161 0.57 4.37 -7.13
CA LEU A 161 -0.06 3.11 -6.72
C LEU A 161 0.31 2.04 -7.75
N SER A 162 1.35 1.24 -7.48
CA SER A 162 1.94 0.36 -8.49
C SER A 162 1.33 -1.04 -8.57
N GLY A 163 0.62 -1.50 -7.54
CA GLY A 163 0.10 -2.86 -7.43
C GLY A 163 -1.42 -3.00 -7.51
N CYS A 164 -2.14 -2.13 -8.22
CA CYS A 164 -3.60 -2.17 -8.24
C CYS A 164 -4.14 -3.43 -8.91
N LYS A 165 -4.85 -4.28 -8.16
CA LYS A 165 -5.79 -5.26 -8.70
C LYS A 165 -7.10 -4.56 -8.97
N THR A 166 -7.32 -4.24 -10.22
CA THR A 166 -8.66 -3.89 -10.68
C THR A 166 -9.47 -5.17 -10.85
N ALA A 167 -10.79 -5.10 -10.67
CA ALA A 167 -11.67 -6.24 -10.86
C ALA A 167 -11.31 -6.98 -12.15
N LEU A 168 -10.93 -8.23 -12.01
CA LEU A 168 -10.54 -9.18 -13.06
C LEU A 168 -11.18 -8.89 -14.41
N GLY A 169 -10.42 -8.31 -15.35
CA GLY A 169 -10.69 -8.35 -16.78
C GLY A 169 -11.90 -7.59 -17.30
N LYS A 170 -12.63 -6.83 -16.50
CA LYS A 170 -13.70 -5.94 -16.98
C LYS A 170 -13.23 -4.50 -16.89
N ASP A 171 -13.47 -3.74 -17.95
CA ASP A 171 -13.11 -2.33 -18.10
C ASP A 171 -13.25 -1.55 -16.77
N VAL A 172 -12.14 -1.03 -16.26
CA VAL A 172 -12.11 -0.14 -15.09
C VAL A 172 -12.59 1.24 -15.51
N ARG A 173 -13.76 1.29 -16.09
CA ARG A 173 -14.52 2.53 -16.28
C ARG A 173 -15.37 2.71 -15.05
N GLY A 174 -14.77 3.15 -13.94
CA GLY A 174 -15.52 3.18 -12.72
C GLY A 174 -15.14 4.31 -11.79
N GLU A 175 -16.12 4.75 -11.02
CA GLU A 175 -16.03 5.79 -10.01
C GLU A 175 -15.03 5.44 -8.91
N GLY A 176 -14.73 4.14 -8.66
CA GLY A 176 -13.78 3.71 -7.65
C GLY A 176 -12.35 4.19 -7.88
N LEU A 177 -11.85 4.13 -9.13
CA LEU A 177 -10.55 4.66 -9.49
C LEU A 177 -10.54 6.20 -9.36
N ILE A 178 -11.59 6.83 -9.88
CA ILE A 178 -11.76 8.28 -9.81
C ILE A 178 -11.86 8.73 -8.35
N GLY A 179 -12.59 7.99 -7.52
CA GLY A 179 -12.72 8.26 -6.08
C GLY A 179 -11.39 8.23 -5.36
N LEU A 180 -10.60 7.16 -5.54
CA LEU A 180 -9.30 7.00 -4.90
C LEU A 180 -8.28 8.05 -5.36
N THR A 181 -8.20 8.32 -6.68
CA THR A 181 -7.29 9.34 -7.22
C THR A 181 -7.67 10.75 -6.78
N ARG A 182 -8.97 11.07 -6.76
CA ARG A 182 -9.47 12.34 -6.20
C ARG A 182 -9.15 12.47 -4.71
N GLY A 183 -9.25 11.37 -3.94
CA GLY A 183 -8.88 11.34 -2.53
C GLY A 183 -7.46 11.81 -2.32
N PHE A 184 -6.49 11.26 -3.06
CA PHE A 184 -5.09 11.68 -2.97
C PHE A 184 -4.87 13.12 -3.43
N MET A 185 -5.54 13.56 -4.50
CA MET A 185 -5.46 14.96 -4.92
C MET A 185 -6.04 15.91 -3.87
N TYR A 186 -7.15 15.54 -3.23
CA TYR A 186 -7.73 16.31 -2.15
C TYR A 186 -6.82 16.37 -0.92
N ALA A 187 -6.13 15.25 -0.63
CA ALA A 187 -5.12 15.17 0.41
C ALA A 187 -3.87 16.04 0.14
N GLY A 188 -3.77 16.65 -1.05
CA GLY A 188 -2.70 17.57 -1.42
C GLY A 188 -1.74 17.08 -2.50
N ALA A 189 -1.90 15.85 -3.03
CA ALA A 189 -1.05 15.33 -4.09
C ALA A 189 -1.26 16.11 -5.40
N ALA A 190 -0.18 16.63 -5.97
CA ALA A 190 -0.25 17.37 -7.25
C ALA A 190 -0.56 16.44 -8.42
N ARG A 191 -0.10 15.18 -8.36
CA ARG A 191 -0.28 14.15 -9.38
C ARG A 191 -0.46 12.78 -8.73
N VAL A 192 -1.26 11.92 -9.40
CA VAL A 192 -1.46 10.53 -8.97
C VAL A 192 -1.26 9.62 -10.18
N MET A 193 -0.46 8.57 -10.01
CA MET A 193 -0.24 7.53 -11.01
C MET A 193 -0.80 6.22 -10.46
N VAL A 194 -1.64 5.54 -11.24
CA VAL A 194 -2.33 4.30 -10.86
C VAL A 194 -2.32 3.34 -12.05
N SER A 195 -2.14 2.04 -11.80
CA SER A 195 -2.35 1.01 -12.82
C SER A 195 -3.84 0.88 -13.14
N LEU A 196 -4.20 0.80 -14.42
CA LEU A 196 -5.60 0.68 -14.88
C LEU A 196 -6.06 -0.78 -15.02
N TRP A 197 -5.17 -1.74 -14.90
CA TRP A 197 -5.43 -3.18 -15.02
C TRP A 197 -4.49 -3.97 -14.10
N GLU A 198 -4.74 -5.27 -13.99
CA GLU A 198 -3.83 -6.17 -13.28
C GLU A 198 -2.49 -6.23 -14.03
N VAL A 199 -1.45 -5.75 -13.38
CA VAL A 199 -0.09 -5.70 -13.93
C VAL A 199 0.74 -6.86 -13.41
N ASN A 200 1.69 -7.33 -14.25
CA ASN A 200 2.66 -8.31 -13.82
C ASN A 200 3.63 -7.66 -12.81
N ASP A 201 3.74 -8.24 -11.62
CA ASP A 201 4.54 -7.72 -10.51
C ASP A 201 6.00 -7.43 -10.90
N HIS A 202 6.66 -8.35 -11.62
CA HIS A 202 8.02 -8.15 -12.10
C HIS A 202 8.14 -7.01 -13.13
N ALA A 203 7.24 -6.97 -14.11
CA ALA A 203 7.27 -5.94 -15.17
C ALA A 203 7.00 -4.55 -14.59
N THR A 204 6.11 -4.47 -13.60
CA THR A 204 5.79 -3.23 -12.89
C THR A 204 6.99 -2.73 -12.11
N SER A 205 7.67 -3.60 -11.38
CA SER A 205 8.89 -3.26 -10.65
C SER A 205 9.97 -2.66 -11.58
N GLU A 206 10.17 -3.23 -12.76
CA GLU A 206 11.11 -2.69 -13.76
C GLU A 206 10.66 -1.33 -14.32
N LEU A 207 9.36 -1.16 -14.61
CA LEU A 207 8.81 0.10 -15.08
C LEU A 207 8.99 1.22 -14.03
N MET A 208 8.66 0.92 -12.76
CA MET A 208 8.80 1.88 -11.68
C MET A 208 10.26 2.27 -11.45
N TRP A 209 11.20 1.31 -11.51
CA TRP A 209 12.61 1.63 -11.45
C TRP A 209 13.03 2.63 -12.55
N ARG A 210 12.61 2.40 -13.80
CA ARG A 210 12.93 3.31 -14.92
C ARG A 210 12.31 4.69 -14.72
N LEU A 211 11.06 4.75 -14.26
CA LEU A 211 10.36 5.99 -13.95
C LEU A 211 11.14 6.81 -12.90
N TYR A 212 11.41 6.20 -11.75
CA TYR A 212 12.11 6.90 -10.66
C TYR A 212 13.54 7.27 -11.00
N ARG A 213 14.24 6.44 -11.76
CA ARG A 213 15.56 6.78 -12.31
C ARG A 213 15.49 8.00 -13.23
N GLY A 214 14.43 8.15 -14.01
CA GLY A 214 14.19 9.34 -14.84
C GLY A 214 13.92 10.59 -14.00
N ILE A 215 13.08 10.47 -12.98
CA ILE A 215 12.66 11.59 -12.12
C ILE A 215 13.81 12.03 -11.19
N LEU A 216 14.50 11.08 -10.56
CA LEU A 216 15.52 11.32 -9.52
C LEU A 216 16.96 11.36 -10.09
N GLY A 217 17.15 10.94 -11.33
CA GLY A 217 18.45 10.91 -11.96
C GLY A 217 19.01 12.29 -12.28
N LYS A 218 20.27 12.33 -12.74
CA LYS A 218 20.96 13.58 -13.09
C LYS A 218 20.28 14.40 -14.20
N ARG A 219 19.51 13.74 -15.08
CA ARG A 219 18.59 14.38 -16.05
C ARG A 219 17.18 14.21 -15.50
N ARG A 220 16.76 15.15 -14.67
CA ARG A 220 15.41 15.14 -14.09
C ARG A 220 14.36 15.28 -15.21
N LEU A 221 13.54 14.27 -15.37
CA LEU A 221 12.30 14.38 -16.12
C LEU A 221 11.25 15.02 -15.20
N SER A 222 10.36 15.82 -15.75
CA SER A 222 9.18 16.25 -15.01
C SER A 222 8.25 15.06 -14.84
N PRO A 223 7.71 14.79 -13.63
CA PRO A 223 6.73 13.73 -13.41
C PRO A 223 5.40 14.02 -14.12
#